data_35b8f5becc3740c891920f985f7793f2
#
_entry.id   35b8f5becc3740c891920f985f7793f2
#
_cell.length_a   1.000
_cell.length_b   1.000
_cell.length_c   1.000
_cell.angle_alpha   90.00
_cell.angle_beta   90.00
_cell.angle_gamma   90.00
#
_symmetry.space_group_name_H-M   'P 1'
#
loop_
_entity.id
_entity.type
_entity.pdbx_description
1 polymer ?
#
loop_
_entity_poly.entity_id
_entity_poly.type
_entity_poly.pdbx_seq_one_letter_code
_entity_poly.pdbx_strand_id
1 'polypeptide(L)'
;MKIMKYMIQVLLVGGLLTSCIEDADVTAYLTEDQLGNVAQEDPDKAFSAAVAGMYTDMQQYVDVDMQHNYFGQKSFDYLSSLMGNDMIMTGRFGMSLYHYLLDYWQQNYNPTNNRWKEYYRAIANANSILKLIDPNSEDPANLKYRAIALGFRGYAYLQLTYLYQYSYYTGADGTKWGHGEKYDFSQAPCVPLITEHTEGDQPRATVAQ
;
A
#
# COMPACT_ATOMS: atom_id res chain seq x y z
N MET A 1 25.52 -56.55 29.95
CA MET A 1 25.58 -55.22 30.54
C MET A 1 25.97 -54.07 29.58
N LYS A 2 26.93 -54.26 28.66
CA LYS A 2 27.29 -53.18 27.69
C LYS A 2 26.17 -52.86 26.66
N ILE A 3 25.50 -53.86 26.13
CA ILE A 3 24.43 -53.69 25.12
C ILE A 3 23.22 -52.91 25.70
N MET A 4 22.86 -53.15 26.94
CA MET A 4 21.76 -52.48 27.61
C MET A 4 22.03 -50.97 27.86
N LYS A 5 23.31 -50.57 28.05
CA LYS A 5 23.70 -49.16 28.14
C LYS A 5 23.56 -48.42 26.82
N TYR A 6 23.89 -49.07 25.70
CA TYR A 6 23.74 -48.47 24.38
C TYR A 6 22.26 -48.36 23.95
N MET A 7 21.42 -49.33 24.33
CA MET A 7 19.98 -49.26 24.08
C MET A 7 19.34 -48.09 24.85
N ILE A 8 19.73 -47.85 26.09
CA ILE A 8 19.22 -46.72 26.90
C ILE A 8 19.68 -45.36 26.32
N GLN A 9 20.93 -45.27 25.82
CA GLN A 9 21.42 -44.04 25.18
C GLN A 9 20.73 -43.75 23.85
N VAL A 10 20.42 -44.74 23.04
CA VAL A 10 19.66 -44.57 21.78
C VAL A 10 18.22 -44.17 22.04
N LEU A 11 17.58 -44.69 23.09
CA LEU A 11 16.23 -44.26 23.50
C LEU A 11 16.18 -42.86 24.03
N LEU A 12 17.22 -42.42 24.76
CA LEU A 12 17.31 -41.04 25.27
C LEU A 12 17.56 -39.99 24.17
N VAL A 13 18.36 -40.36 23.13
CA VAL A 13 18.61 -39.47 21.99
C VAL A 13 17.39 -39.44 21.03
N GLY A 14 16.69 -40.55 20.86
CA GLY A 14 15.46 -40.60 20.08
C GLY A 14 14.30 -39.80 20.68
N GLY A 15 14.23 -39.70 22.01
CA GLY A 15 13.20 -38.90 22.70
C GLY A 15 13.41 -37.38 22.64
N LEU A 16 14.62 -36.92 22.30
CA LEU A 16 14.92 -35.47 22.17
C LEU A 16 14.66 -34.92 20.76
N LEU A 17 14.34 -35.80 19.80
CA LEU A 17 14.03 -35.39 18.40
C LEU A 17 12.55 -35.23 18.13
N THR A 18 11.67 -35.54 19.06
CA THR A 18 10.25 -35.17 18.99
C THR A 18 10.03 -33.79 19.58
N SER A 19 10.78 -32.81 19.11
CA SER A 19 10.30 -31.45 19.17
C SER A 19 9.11 -31.39 18.20
N CYS A 20 7.91 -31.48 18.71
CA CYS A 20 6.75 -31.02 17.98
C CYS A 20 7.05 -29.54 17.68
N ILE A 21 7.42 -29.24 16.45
CA ILE A 21 7.17 -27.93 15.89
C ILE A 21 5.63 -27.89 15.85
N GLU A 22 4.99 -27.44 16.94
CA GLU A 22 3.67 -26.89 16.83
C GLU A 22 3.80 -25.81 15.76
N ASP A 23 3.04 -25.97 14.68
CA ASP A 23 2.83 -24.85 13.76
C ASP A 23 2.52 -23.66 14.65
N ALA A 24 3.42 -22.68 14.66
CA ALA A 24 3.17 -21.46 15.40
C ALA A 24 1.88 -20.93 14.81
N ASP A 25 0.78 -21.07 15.56
CA ASP A 25 -0.45 -20.37 15.25
C ASP A 25 -0.06 -18.92 15.06
N VAL A 26 -0.16 -18.44 13.81
CA VAL A 26 0.17 -17.07 13.49
C VAL A 26 -0.95 -16.21 14.08
N THR A 27 -0.93 -16.10 15.42
CA THR A 27 -1.86 -15.28 16.20
C THR A 27 -1.64 -13.78 15.98
N ALA A 28 -0.63 -13.42 15.15
CA ALA A 28 -0.28 -12.04 14.85
C ALA A 28 -1.15 -11.40 13.74
N TYR A 29 -1.92 -12.20 13.00
CA TYR A 29 -2.77 -11.69 11.92
C TYR A 29 -4.21 -12.13 12.14
N LEU A 30 -5.11 -11.17 12.25
CA LEU A 30 -6.55 -11.44 12.21
C LEU A 30 -6.93 -11.86 10.79
N THR A 31 -7.64 -12.98 10.65
CA THR A 31 -8.28 -13.34 9.39
C THR A 31 -9.42 -12.37 9.09
N GLU A 32 -9.88 -12.30 7.83
CA GLU A 32 -11.06 -11.47 7.47
C GLU A 32 -12.29 -11.85 8.32
N ASP A 33 -12.52 -13.14 8.56
CA ASP A 33 -13.64 -13.62 9.37
C ASP A 33 -13.50 -13.20 10.84
N GLN A 34 -12.30 -13.29 11.41
CA GLN A 34 -12.05 -12.86 12.79
C GLN A 34 -12.23 -11.34 12.93
N LEU A 35 -11.74 -10.57 11.97
CA LEU A 35 -11.94 -9.13 11.93
C LEU A 35 -13.44 -8.78 11.78
N GLY A 36 -14.16 -9.50 10.93
CA GLY A 36 -15.60 -9.35 10.76
C GLY A 36 -16.37 -9.60 12.05
N ASN A 37 -16.03 -10.65 12.81
CA ASN A 37 -16.66 -10.94 14.09
C ASN A 37 -16.39 -9.84 15.12
N VAL A 38 -15.14 -9.39 15.24
CA VAL A 38 -14.81 -8.28 16.16
C VAL A 38 -15.49 -6.98 15.72
N ALA A 39 -15.61 -6.73 14.41
CA ALA A 39 -16.30 -5.55 13.89
C ALA A 39 -17.80 -5.53 14.18
N GLN A 40 -18.44 -6.70 14.32
CA GLN A 40 -19.84 -6.79 14.75
C GLN A 40 -20.01 -6.53 16.25
N GLU A 41 -19.07 -6.98 17.09
CA GLU A 41 -19.13 -6.84 18.54
C GLU A 41 -18.67 -5.45 19.00
N ASP A 42 -17.56 -4.96 18.46
CA ASP A 42 -16.94 -3.67 18.81
C ASP A 42 -16.30 -3.04 17.54
N PRO A 43 -17.08 -2.31 16.73
CA PRO A 43 -16.60 -1.69 15.51
C PRO A 43 -15.43 -0.72 15.74
N ASP A 44 -15.45 0.03 16.85
CA ASP A 44 -14.40 1.01 17.15
C ASP A 44 -13.06 0.32 17.41
N LYS A 45 -13.06 -0.79 18.13
CA LYS A 45 -11.83 -1.57 18.38
C LYS A 45 -11.29 -2.21 17.11
N ALA A 46 -12.14 -2.82 16.30
CA ALA A 46 -11.74 -3.49 15.07
C ALA A 46 -11.17 -2.50 14.05
N PHE A 47 -11.90 -1.45 13.76
CA PHE A 47 -11.53 -0.51 12.70
C PHE A 47 -10.43 0.47 13.12
N SER A 48 -10.31 0.82 14.42
CA SER A 48 -9.18 1.63 14.89
C SER A 48 -7.85 0.95 14.67
N ALA A 49 -7.75 -0.35 14.91
CA ALA A 49 -6.54 -1.14 14.64
C ALA A 49 -6.23 -1.19 13.14
N ALA A 50 -7.25 -1.42 12.29
CA ALA A 50 -7.08 -1.46 10.84
C ALA A 50 -6.61 -0.10 10.28
N VAL A 51 -7.19 1.00 10.75
CA VAL A 51 -6.77 2.36 10.37
C VAL A 51 -5.36 2.67 10.86
N ALA A 52 -5.01 2.28 12.10
CA ALA A 52 -3.63 2.42 12.59
C ALA A 52 -2.64 1.64 11.71
N GLY A 53 -3.01 0.45 11.24
CA GLY A 53 -2.25 -0.33 10.26
C GLY A 53 -2.03 0.43 8.95
N MET A 54 -3.07 1.06 8.39
CA MET A 54 -2.96 1.87 7.16
C MET A 54 -1.97 3.04 7.33
N TYR A 55 -2.03 3.77 8.45
CA TYR A 55 -1.06 4.83 8.75
C TYR A 55 0.36 4.29 8.90
N THR A 56 0.50 3.12 9.52
CA THR A 56 1.80 2.48 9.70
C THR A 56 2.40 2.06 8.35
N ASP A 57 1.60 1.48 7.48
CA ASP A 57 2.01 1.07 6.13
C ASP A 57 2.56 2.26 5.32
N MET A 58 1.92 3.43 5.39
CA MET A 58 2.40 4.65 4.73
C MET A 58 3.72 5.18 5.29
N GLN A 59 4.20 4.66 6.42
CA GLN A 59 5.43 5.07 7.07
C GLN A 59 6.51 3.99 7.07
N GLN A 60 6.24 2.82 6.49
CA GLN A 60 7.17 1.69 6.42
C GLN A 60 7.89 1.62 5.09
N TYR A 61 8.87 0.74 5.00
CA TYR A 61 9.53 0.41 3.74
C TYR A 61 8.56 -0.30 2.80
N VAL A 62 8.54 0.15 1.57
CA VAL A 62 7.69 -0.42 0.50
C VAL A 62 8.26 -1.73 -0.02
N ASP A 63 9.58 -1.89 0.06
CA ASP A 63 10.30 -3.06 -0.43
C ASP A 63 11.40 -3.50 0.56
N VAL A 64 11.86 -4.75 0.42
CA VAL A 64 12.86 -5.40 1.27
C VAL A 64 14.26 -4.75 1.21
N ASP A 65 14.56 -3.97 0.20
CA ASP A 65 15.86 -3.30 0.03
C ASP A 65 16.17 -2.22 1.07
N MET A 66 15.23 -1.90 1.94
CA MET A 66 15.36 -0.99 3.11
C MET A 66 16.13 0.30 2.83
N GLN A 67 16.00 0.84 1.62
CA GLN A 67 16.67 2.08 1.25
C GLN A 67 15.83 3.29 1.65
N HIS A 68 16.48 4.39 2.03
CA HIS A 68 15.80 5.63 2.42
C HIS A 68 14.84 6.18 1.36
N ASN A 69 15.05 5.84 0.09
CA ASN A 69 14.20 6.26 -1.03
C ASN A 69 12.86 5.51 -1.11
N TYR A 70 12.66 4.50 -0.26
CA TYR A 70 11.47 3.63 -0.27
C TYR A 70 10.80 3.55 1.10
N PHE A 71 10.99 4.57 1.91
CA PHE A 71 10.43 4.67 3.25
C PHE A 71 9.07 5.39 3.24
N GLY A 72 8.07 4.71 2.67
CA GLY A 72 6.69 5.16 2.63
C GLY A 72 6.48 6.53 1.96
N GLN A 73 5.39 7.18 2.28
CA GLN A 73 4.96 8.45 1.68
C GLN A 73 6.01 9.56 1.77
N LYS A 74 6.71 9.68 2.89
CA LYS A 74 7.74 10.73 3.07
C LYS A 74 8.88 10.63 2.05
N SER A 75 9.28 9.42 1.70
CA SER A 75 10.28 9.21 0.66
C SER A 75 9.75 9.62 -0.70
N PHE A 76 8.50 9.31 -1.00
CA PHE A 76 7.88 9.71 -2.27
C PHE A 76 7.75 11.22 -2.40
N ASP A 77 7.39 11.92 -1.32
CA ASP A 77 7.33 13.38 -1.27
C ASP A 77 8.73 14.00 -1.47
N TYR A 78 9.73 13.47 -0.78
CA TYR A 78 11.13 13.87 -0.94
C TYR A 78 11.61 13.66 -2.38
N LEU A 79 11.37 12.49 -2.95
CA LEU A 79 11.78 12.17 -4.33
C LEU A 79 11.03 13.03 -5.35
N SER A 80 9.77 13.35 -5.11
CA SER A 80 8.98 14.26 -5.96
C SER A 80 9.54 15.68 -5.92
N SER A 81 9.98 16.15 -4.75
CA SER A 81 10.65 17.45 -4.62
C SER A 81 12.01 17.51 -5.34
N LEU A 82 12.74 16.39 -5.40
CA LEU A 82 13.98 16.28 -6.20
C LEU A 82 13.72 16.34 -7.71
N MET A 83 12.55 15.86 -8.14
CA MET A 83 12.14 15.87 -9.55
C MET A 83 11.65 17.24 -10.02
N GLY A 84 11.21 18.07 -9.08
CA GLY A 84 10.78 19.44 -9.32
C GLY A 84 11.92 20.44 -9.23
N ASN A 85 11.54 21.69 -9.04
CA ASN A 85 12.47 22.81 -8.82
C ASN A 85 12.65 23.17 -7.34
N ASP A 86 12.04 22.37 -6.44
CA ASP A 86 11.99 22.69 -5.01
C ASP A 86 13.27 22.32 -4.27
N MET A 87 14.02 21.33 -4.80
CA MET A 87 15.25 20.86 -4.20
C MET A 87 16.40 20.76 -5.21
N ILE A 88 17.58 21.13 -4.76
CA ILE A 88 18.83 21.01 -5.56
C ILE A 88 19.70 19.94 -4.92
N MET A 89 20.16 19.00 -5.72
CA MET A 89 21.12 17.99 -5.29
C MET A 89 22.56 18.53 -5.47
N THR A 90 23.28 18.68 -4.36
CA THR A 90 24.66 19.20 -4.36
C THR A 90 25.74 18.12 -4.44
N GLY A 91 25.36 16.84 -4.46
CA GLY A 91 26.27 15.70 -4.54
C GLY A 91 25.59 14.46 -5.13
N ARG A 92 26.39 13.43 -5.39
CA ARG A 92 25.87 12.15 -5.88
C ARG A 92 25.49 11.26 -4.69
N PHE A 93 24.19 11.15 -4.41
CA PHE A 93 23.67 10.37 -3.29
C PHE A 93 22.79 9.21 -3.82
N GLY A 94 23.43 8.11 -4.19
CA GLY A 94 22.76 6.85 -4.49
C GLY A 94 21.55 6.97 -5.42
N MET A 95 20.47 6.31 -5.08
CA MET A 95 19.23 6.28 -5.88
C MET A 95 18.55 7.65 -6.03
N SER A 96 18.78 8.60 -5.12
CA SER A 96 18.22 9.95 -5.24
C SER A 96 18.67 10.68 -6.48
N LEU A 97 19.89 10.37 -6.98
CA LEU A 97 20.42 10.94 -8.23
C LEU A 97 19.54 10.60 -9.43
N TYR A 98 19.03 9.37 -9.50
CA TYR A 98 18.19 8.93 -10.61
C TYR A 98 16.86 9.67 -10.67
N HIS A 99 16.29 9.99 -9.53
CA HIS A 99 15.07 10.82 -9.44
C HIS A 99 15.38 12.26 -9.85
N TYR A 100 16.48 12.83 -9.37
CA TYR A 100 16.90 14.18 -9.71
C TYR A 100 17.19 14.35 -11.22
N LEU A 101 17.77 13.33 -11.85
CA LEU A 101 18.04 13.31 -13.28
C LEU A 101 16.85 12.86 -14.13
N LEU A 102 15.71 12.52 -13.51
CA LEU A 102 14.53 11.93 -14.16
C LEU A 102 14.87 10.67 -14.97
N ASP A 103 15.78 9.86 -14.44
CA ASP A 103 16.26 8.63 -15.05
C ASP A 103 15.57 7.39 -14.46
N TYR A 104 15.60 6.26 -15.19
CA TYR A 104 15.02 4.98 -14.73
C TYR A 104 13.52 5.00 -14.40
N TRP A 105 12.72 5.67 -15.23
CA TRP A 105 11.25 5.76 -15.08
C TRP A 105 10.46 4.66 -15.80
N GLN A 106 11.11 3.57 -16.15
CA GLN A 106 10.45 2.42 -16.75
C GLN A 106 9.69 1.62 -15.70
N GLN A 107 8.65 0.89 -16.16
CA GLN A 107 7.76 0.12 -15.26
C GLN A 107 8.46 -0.89 -14.35
N ASN A 108 9.63 -1.40 -14.77
CA ASN A 108 10.39 -2.42 -14.04
C ASN A 108 11.32 -1.82 -12.97
N TYR A 109 11.45 -0.51 -12.92
CA TYR A 109 12.34 0.14 -11.96
C TYR A 109 11.60 0.52 -10.68
N ASN A 110 12.31 0.41 -9.57
CA ASN A 110 11.79 0.69 -8.24
C ASN A 110 11.06 2.03 -8.09
N PRO A 111 11.52 3.16 -8.68
CA PRO A 111 10.82 4.43 -8.56
C PRO A 111 9.36 4.38 -8.99
N THR A 112 9.09 3.73 -10.11
CA THR A 112 7.74 3.58 -10.64
C THR A 112 6.99 2.46 -9.92
N ASN A 113 7.61 1.28 -9.79
CA ASN A 113 6.97 0.09 -9.25
C ASN A 113 6.58 0.24 -7.76
N ASN A 114 7.44 0.85 -6.93
CA ASN A 114 7.18 0.98 -5.50
C ASN A 114 6.02 1.94 -5.21
N ARG A 115 5.87 3.02 -5.96
CA ARG A 115 4.72 3.92 -5.84
C ARG A 115 3.41 3.23 -6.22
N TRP A 116 3.43 2.44 -7.30
CA TRP A 116 2.29 1.63 -7.70
C TRP A 116 1.87 0.65 -6.61
N LYS A 117 2.82 -0.14 -6.09
CA LYS A 117 2.58 -1.12 -5.02
C LYS A 117 2.03 -0.45 -3.77
N GLU A 118 2.62 0.66 -3.35
CA GLU A 118 2.23 1.36 -2.13
C GLU A 118 0.79 1.87 -2.19
N TYR A 119 0.45 2.59 -3.27
CA TYR A 119 -0.90 3.15 -3.38
C TYR A 119 -1.96 2.08 -3.60
N TYR A 120 -1.67 1.01 -4.35
CA TYR A 120 -2.62 -0.10 -4.46
C TYR A 120 -2.73 -0.92 -3.16
N ARG A 121 -1.69 -1.00 -2.34
CA ARG A 121 -1.78 -1.56 -0.98
C ARG A 121 -2.68 -0.71 -0.09
N ALA A 122 -2.55 0.60 -0.13
CA ALA A 122 -3.43 1.52 0.60
C ALA A 122 -4.90 1.37 0.15
N ILE A 123 -5.15 1.23 -1.17
CA ILE A 123 -6.47 0.97 -1.73
C ILE A 123 -7.03 -0.37 -1.23
N ALA A 124 -6.22 -1.44 -1.25
CA ALA A 124 -6.64 -2.76 -0.78
C ALA A 124 -7.00 -2.75 0.70
N ASN A 125 -6.18 -2.12 1.55
CA ASN A 125 -6.46 -1.96 2.97
C ASN A 125 -7.74 -1.16 3.23
N ALA A 126 -7.96 -0.07 2.50
CA ALA A 126 -9.20 0.70 2.58
C ALA A 126 -10.42 -0.13 2.16
N ASN A 127 -10.32 -0.88 1.07
CA ASN A 127 -11.39 -1.74 0.58
C ASN A 127 -11.72 -2.87 1.58
N SER A 128 -10.73 -3.42 2.28
CA SER A 128 -10.96 -4.42 3.34
C SER A 128 -11.83 -3.88 4.48
N ILE A 129 -11.61 -2.62 4.88
CA ILE A 129 -12.46 -1.94 5.87
C ILE A 129 -13.87 -1.70 5.30
N LEU A 130 -13.95 -1.15 4.08
CA LEU A 130 -15.22 -0.80 3.43
C LEU A 130 -16.13 -2.02 3.19
N LYS A 131 -15.53 -3.18 2.92
CA LYS A 131 -16.25 -4.45 2.73
C LYS A 131 -17.00 -4.92 4.00
N LEU A 132 -16.48 -4.57 5.18
CA LEU A 132 -17.05 -4.97 6.47
C LEU A 132 -18.10 -3.99 7.01
N ILE A 133 -18.18 -2.78 6.47
CA ILE A 133 -19.10 -1.75 6.93
C ILE A 133 -20.33 -1.69 6.02
N ASP A 134 -21.52 -1.89 6.60
CA ASP A 134 -22.76 -1.63 5.87
C ASP A 134 -22.79 -0.17 5.38
N PRO A 135 -22.88 0.07 4.07
CA PRO A 135 -22.94 1.42 3.51
C PRO A 135 -24.12 2.27 4.01
N ASN A 136 -25.16 1.63 4.54
CA ASN A 136 -26.34 2.29 5.10
C ASN A 136 -26.33 2.36 6.63
N SER A 137 -25.22 1.97 7.27
CA SER A 137 -25.09 2.03 8.73
C SER A 137 -25.18 3.48 9.22
N GLU A 138 -26.01 3.71 10.25
CA GLU A 138 -26.10 4.98 10.96
C GLU A 138 -25.24 5.00 12.23
N ASP A 139 -24.52 3.91 12.52
CA ASP A 139 -23.62 3.84 13.66
C ASP A 139 -22.45 4.84 13.51
N PRO A 140 -22.21 5.72 14.50
CA PRO A 140 -21.17 6.75 14.40
C PRO A 140 -19.76 6.19 14.20
N ALA A 141 -19.44 5.01 14.76
CA ALA A 141 -18.14 4.38 14.56
C ALA A 141 -17.99 3.91 13.10
N ASN A 142 -19.00 3.24 12.56
CA ASN A 142 -19.02 2.81 11.17
C ASN A 142 -18.91 3.99 10.20
N LEU A 143 -19.63 5.07 10.43
CA LEU A 143 -19.57 6.28 9.62
C LEU A 143 -18.16 6.91 9.64
N LYS A 144 -17.56 7.01 10.84
CA LYS A 144 -16.20 7.52 11.04
C LYS A 144 -15.18 6.73 10.25
N TYR A 145 -15.15 5.41 10.41
CA TYR A 145 -14.14 4.56 9.78
C TYR A 145 -14.36 4.39 8.28
N ARG A 146 -15.60 4.40 7.84
CA ARG A 146 -15.93 4.47 6.41
C ARG A 146 -15.42 5.76 5.77
N ALA A 147 -15.59 6.89 6.41
CA ALA A 147 -15.08 8.17 5.92
C ALA A 147 -13.54 8.17 5.83
N ILE A 148 -12.85 7.63 6.84
CA ILE A 148 -11.38 7.51 6.85
C ILE A 148 -10.92 6.60 5.70
N ALA A 149 -11.51 5.42 5.55
CA ALA A 149 -11.14 4.47 4.49
C ALA A 149 -11.36 5.07 3.09
N LEU A 150 -12.49 5.75 2.86
CA LEU A 150 -12.77 6.46 1.62
C LEU A 150 -11.76 7.60 1.36
N GLY A 151 -11.35 8.31 2.41
CA GLY A 151 -10.33 9.35 2.33
C GLY A 151 -8.97 8.80 1.90
N PHE A 152 -8.51 7.70 2.50
CA PHE A 152 -7.27 7.01 2.10
C PHE A 152 -7.33 6.51 0.66
N ARG A 153 -8.44 5.87 0.27
CA ARG A 153 -8.65 5.38 -1.10
C ARG A 153 -8.62 6.52 -2.11
N GLY A 154 -9.34 7.61 -1.82
CA GLY A 154 -9.36 8.79 -2.68
C GLY A 154 -7.98 9.44 -2.82
N TYR A 155 -7.23 9.57 -1.71
CA TYR A 155 -5.86 10.06 -1.73
C TYR A 155 -4.94 9.18 -2.58
N ALA A 156 -5.02 7.85 -2.43
CA ALA A 156 -4.19 6.93 -3.20
C ALA A 156 -4.47 7.03 -4.71
N TYR A 157 -5.74 7.11 -5.11
CA TYR A 157 -6.10 7.32 -6.52
C TYR A 157 -5.67 8.68 -7.05
N LEU A 158 -5.76 9.73 -6.26
CA LEU A 158 -5.25 11.05 -6.64
C LEU A 158 -3.76 10.99 -6.95
N GLN A 159 -2.98 10.35 -6.08
CA GLN A 159 -1.53 10.18 -6.28
C GLN A 159 -1.23 9.33 -7.52
N LEU A 160 -1.93 8.22 -7.71
CA LEU A 160 -1.80 7.37 -8.89
C LEU A 160 -2.11 8.15 -10.18
N THR A 161 -3.14 8.97 -10.17
CA THR A 161 -3.50 9.80 -11.33
C THR A 161 -2.39 10.77 -11.68
N TYR A 162 -1.82 11.46 -10.69
CA TYR A 162 -0.71 12.39 -10.94
C TYR A 162 0.56 11.70 -11.43
N LEU A 163 0.80 10.46 -11.02
CA LEU A 163 2.04 9.76 -11.35
C LEU A 163 1.98 8.99 -12.67
N TYR A 164 0.82 8.45 -13.02
CA TYR A 164 0.70 7.48 -14.13
C TYR A 164 -0.15 7.97 -15.29
N GLN A 165 -0.70 9.18 -15.19
CA GLN A 165 -1.37 9.85 -16.29
C GLN A 165 -1.20 11.36 -16.16
N TYR A 166 -1.21 12.06 -17.27
CA TYR A 166 -1.37 13.50 -17.24
C TYR A 166 -2.74 13.82 -16.63
N SER A 167 -2.72 14.35 -15.41
CA SER A 167 -3.92 14.83 -14.77
C SER A 167 -4.49 16.00 -15.58
N TYR A 168 -5.79 16.19 -15.45
CA TYR A 168 -6.51 17.33 -16.00
C TYR A 168 -5.96 18.64 -15.42
N TYR A 169 -4.81 19.08 -15.89
CA TYR A 169 -4.30 20.40 -15.61
C TYR A 169 -4.41 21.26 -16.84
N THR A 170 -5.50 22.00 -16.91
CA THR A 170 -5.53 23.22 -17.69
C THR A 170 -4.95 24.32 -16.82
N GLY A 171 -3.99 25.08 -17.31
CA GLY A 171 -3.59 26.32 -16.65
C GLY A 171 -4.83 27.15 -16.30
N ALA A 172 -4.72 28.14 -15.41
CA ALA A 172 -5.84 28.96 -14.95
C ALA A 172 -6.65 29.63 -16.10
N ASP A 173 -6.07 29.73 -17.27
CA ASP A 173 -6.66 30.23 -18.53
C ASP A 173 -7.18 29.10 -19.47
N GLY A 174 -7.10 27.84 -19.05
CA GLY A 174 -7.46 26.68 -19.86
C GLY A 174 -6.48 26.39 -20.98
N THR A 175 -5.29 27.00 -20.99
CA THR A 175 -4.23 26.72 -21.97
C THR A 175 -3.28 25.64 -21.47
N LYS A 176 -2.72 24.90 -22.42
CA LYS A 176 -1.69 23.92 -22.16
C LYS A 176 -0.35 24.58 -21.92
N TRP A 177 0.43 23.97 -21.04
CA TRP A 177 1.82 24.30 -20.87
C TRP A 177 2.58 24.30 -22.20
N GLY A 178 2.97 25.46 -22.65
CA GLY A 178 3.93 25.65 -23.72
C GLY A 178 3.43 25.57 -25.17
N HIS A 179 2.17 25.19 -25.41
CA HIS A 179 1.69 24.97 -26.78
C HIS A 179 0.39 25.71 -27.19
N GLY A 180 -0.22 26.49 -26.31
CA GLY A 180 -1.42 27.29 -26.61
C GLY A 180 -2.68 26.49 -26.97
N GLU A 181 -2.62 25.16 -26.94
CA GLU A 181 -3.74 24.30 -27.23
C GLU A 181 -4.42 23.82 -25.94
N LYS A 182 -5.73 23.70 -25.97
CA LYS A 182 -6.48 23.08 -24.89
C LYS A 182 -6.43 21.56 -25.06
N TYR A 183 -6.00 20.88 -24.01
CA TYR A 183 -6.06 19.42 -23.95
C TYR A 183 -6.95 18.98 -22.81
N ASP A 184 -7.91 18.15 -23.13
CA ASP A 184 -8.77 17.46 -22.19
C ASP A 184 -8.31 16.02 -22.06
N PHE A 185 -7.72 15.69 -20.91
CA PHE A 185 -7.30 14.32 -20.59
C PHE A 185 -8.36 13.55 -19.79
N SER A 186 -9.56 14.11 -19.61
CA SER A 186 -10.61 13.46 -18.82
C SER A 186 -10.94 12.05 -19.29
N GLN A 187 -10.87 11.83 -20.60
CA GLN A 187 -11.13 10.52 -21.23
C GLN A 187 -9.86 9.68 -21.43
N ALA A 188 -8.69 10.16 -21.02
CA ALA A 188 -7.45 9.41 -21.15
C ALA A 188 -7.44 8.20 -20.19
N PRO A 189 -6.95 7.03 -20.64
CA PRO A 189 -6.80 5.88 -19.75
C PRO A 189 -5.83 6.18 -18.64
N CYS A 190 -6.25 6.01 -17.40
CA CYS A 190 -5.46 6.25 -16.21
C CYS A 190 -5.01 4.94 -15.55
N VAL A 191 -5.57 4.59 -14.42
CA VAL A 191 -5.25 3.39 -13.64
C VAL A 191 -6.50 2.57 -13.41
N PRO A 192 -6.41 1.25 -13.17
CA PRO A 192 -7.57 0.42 -12.81
C PRO A 192 -8.26 0.92 -11.55
N LEU A 193 -9.59 1.03 -11.58
CA LEU A 193 -10.41 1.33 -10.41
C LEU A 193 -10.77 0.03 -9.69
N ILE A 194 -10.29 -0.12 -8.46
CA ILE A 194 -10.54 -1.27 -7.59
C ILE A 194 -11.30 -0.80 -6.35
N THR A 195 -12.48 -1.35 -6.16
CA THR A 195 -13.34 -1.07 -5.00
C THR A 195 -13.55 -2.33 -4.18
N GLU A 196 -14.25 -2.21 -3.07
CA GLU A 196 -14.65 -3.33 -2.21
C GLU A 196 -15.57 -4.35 -2.91
N HIS A 197 -16.15 -3.98 -4.04
CA HIS A 197 -17.04 -4.82 -4.84
C HIS A 197 -16.39 -5.32 -6.15
N THR A 198 -15.12 -4.98 -6.39
CA THR A 198 -14.43 -5.35 -7.62
C THR A 198 -13.95 -6.79 -7.57
N GLU A 199 -14.28 -7.57 -8.59
CA GLU A 199 -13.80 -8.94 -8.78
C GLU A 199 -12.95 -9.03 -10.04
N GLY A 200 -11.83 -9.76 -9.93
CA GLY A 200 -10.93 -10.01 -11.05
C GLY A 200 -10.17 -8.79 -11.55
N ASP A 201 -9.50 -8.97 -12.68
CA ASP A 201 -8.70 -7.93 -13.33
C ASP A 201 -9.59 -6.84 -13.94
N GLN A 202 -9.21 -5.60 -13.73
CA GLN A 202 -9.94 -4.45 -14.23
C GLN A 202 -9.16 -3.71 -15.32
N PRO A 203 -9.83 -3.22 -16.37
CA PRO A 203 -9.22 -2.34 -17.34
C PRO A 203 -8.84 -1.00 -16.69
N ARG A 204 -7.99 -0.25 -17.38
CA ARG A 204 -7.68 1.12 -16.97
C ARG A 204 -8.95 1.99 -17.06
N ALA A 205 -9.27 2.66 -15.96
CA ALA A 205 -10.33 3.66 -15.93
C ALA A 205 -9.89 4.96 -16.64
N THR A 206 -10.83 5.83 -16.93
CA THR A 206 -10.49 7.17 -17.42
C THR A 206 -10.14 8.11 -16.25
N VAL A 207 -9.49 9.24 -16.56
CA VAL A 207 -9.19 10.26 -15.53
C VAL A 207 -10.47 10.83 -14.89
N ALA A 208 -11.57 10.90 -15.66
CA ALA A 208 -12.84 11.44 -15.20
C ALA A 208 -13.65 10.50 -14.29
N GLN A 209 -13.33 9.20 -14.25
CA GLN A 209 -13.95 8.22 -13.36
C GLN A 209 -13.37 8.28 -11.95
#